data_52f2b7d05794fca3a6aae9b72d7ed968
#
_entry.id   52f2b7d05794fca3a6aae9b72d7ed968
#
_cell.length_a   1.000
_cell.length_b   1.000
_cell.length_c   1.000
_cell.angle_alpha   90.00
_cell.angle_beta   90.00
_cell.angle_gamma   90.00
#
_symmetry.space_group_name_H-M   'P 1'
#
loop_
_entity.id
_entity.type
_entity.pdbx_description
1 polymer ?
#
loop_
_entity_poly.entity_id
_entity_poly.type
_entity_poly.pdbx_seq_one_letter_code
_entity_poly.pdbx_strand_id
1 'polypeptide(L)'
;MTRDTTVERRQQLYREALRVICQQYASPLTVDDVAREIATSRRQLQRVIAEVGGTTFGQLLARARMAAAERLLHDRSLPVKEVAARVGYRQPAQFAKSFRVRYGATPREYRHNMNGHARKDFSALR
;
A
#
# COMPACT_ATOMS: atom_id res chain seq x y z
N MET A 1 0.68 -22.96 -26.27
CA MET A 1 1.70 -23.15 -25.24
C MET A 1 2.43 -21.86 -24.90
N THR A 2 2.97 -21.19 -25.92
CA THR A 2 3.69 -19.94 -25.69
C THR A 2 2.80 -18.90 -25.03
N ARG A 3 1.56 -18.83 -25.44
CA ARG A 3 0.60 -17.87 -24.92
C ARG A 3 0.33 -18.11 -23.43
N ASP A 4 0.10 -19.37 -23.05
CA ASP A 4 -0.17 -19.71 -21.65
C ASP A 4 1.04 -19.44 -20.78
N THR A 5 2.22 -19.75 -21.28
CA THR A 5 3.47 -19.48 -20.58
C THR A 5 3.65 -17.98 -20.36
N THR A 6 3.28 -17.16 -21.35
CA THR A 6 3.38 -15.71 -21.25
C THR A 6 2.42 -15.17 -20.19
N VAL A 7 1.18 -15.66 -20.18
CA VAL A 7 0.19 -15.26 -19.19
C VAL A 7 0.66 -15.65 -17.79
N GLU A 8 1.12 -16.88 -17.64
CA GLU A 8 1.63 -17.36 -16.36
C GLU A 8 2.82 -16.55 -15.90
N ARG A 9 3.73 -16.20 -16.82
CA ARG A 9 4.91 -15.39 -16.51
C ARG A 9 4.51 -14.01 -16.00
N ARG A 10 3.52 -13.39 -16.64
CA ARG A 10 3.05 -12.07 -16.23
C ARG A 10 2.42 -12.11 -14.85
N GLN A 11 1.61 -13.12 -14.60
CA GLN A 11 0.99 -13.28 -13.29
C GLN A 11 2.03 -13.53 -12.21
N GLN A 12 3.06 -14.29 -12.54
CA GLN A 12 4.15 -14.55 -11.60
C GLN A 12 4.90 -13.26 -11.28
N LEU A 13 5.21 -12.45 -12.30
CA LEU A 13 5.88 -11.17 -12.08
C LEU A 13 5.04 -10.26 -11.19
N TYR A 14 3.74 -10.26 -11.40
CA TYR A 14 2.86 -9.43 -10.58
C TYR A 14 2.89 -9.89 -9.12
N ARG A 15 2.81 -11.18 -8.89
CA ARG A 15 2.87 -11.73 -7.52
C ARG A 15 4.20 -11.41 -6.86
N GLU A 16 5.30 -11.52 -7.60
CA GLU A 16 6.62 -11.20 -7.07
C GLU A 16 6.73 -9.72 -6.72
N ALA A 17 6.16 -8.85 -7.57
CA ALA A 17 6.15 -7.43 -7.30
C ALA A 17 5.37 -7.11 -6.02
N LEU A 18 4.20 -7.73 -5.85
CA LEU A 18 3.43 -7.54 -4.64
C LEU A 18 4.19 -7.97 -3.39
N ARG A 19 4.92 -9.08 -3.49
CA ARG A 19 5.71 -9.58 -2.38
C ARG A 19 6.79 -8.60 -1.98
N VAL A 20 7.51 -8.06 -2.96
CA VAL A 20 8.57 -7.08 -2.69
C VAL A 20 7.98 -5.83 -2.05
N ILE A 21 6.86 -5.34 -2.59
CA ILE A 21 6.21 -4.15 -2.05
C ILE A 21 5.78 -4.39 -0.61
N CYS A 22 5.17 -5.54 -0.33
CA CYS A 22 4.73 -5.87 1.03
C CYS A 22 5.88 -5.98 2.01
N GLN A 23 7.05 -6.37 1.54
CA GLN A 23 8.24 -6.49 2.40
C GLN A 23 8.97 -5.18 2.60
N GLN A 24 8.88 -4.25 1.63
CA GLN A 24 9.74 -3.08 1.61
C GLN A 24 9.00 -1.74 1.52
N TYR A 25 7.69 -1.73 1.74
CA TYR A 25 6.91 -0.49 1.56
C TYR A 25 7.38 0.66 2.45
N ALA A 26 7.97 0.34 3.60
CA ALA A 26 8.40 1.37 4.55
C ALA A 26 9.68 2.08 4.12
N SER A 27 10.38 1.54 3.13
CA SER A 27 11.58 2.17 2.58
C SER A 27 11.19 3.09 1.41
N PRO A 28 12.14 3.94 0.93
CA PRO A 28 11.86 4.76 -0.25
C PRO A 28 11.94 3.92 -1.54
N LEU A 29 11.05 2.96 -1.64
CA LEU A 29 11.01 1.98 -2.70
C LEU A 29 10.55 2.59 -4.02
N THR A 30 11.29 2.35 -5.10
CA THR A 30 10.93 2.82 -6.43
C THR A 30 10.55 1.63 -7.33
N VAL A 31 9.89 1.94 -8.44
CA VAL A 31 9.55 0.91 -9.41
C VAL A 31 10.82 0.26 -9.96
N ASP A 32 11.90 1.03 -10.12
CA ASP A 32 13.17 0.49 -10.59
C ASP A 32 13.77 -0.50 -9.60
N ASP A 33 13.65 -0.22 -8.31
CA ASP A 33 14.12 -1.13 -7.27
C ASP A 33 13.42 -2.49 -7.38
N VAL A 34 12.11 -2.45 -7.52
CA VAL A 34 11.31 -3.68 -7.61
C VAL A 34 11.66 -4.43 -8.89
N ALA A 35 11.73 -3.72 -10.01
CA ALA A 35 12.04 -4.33 -11.30
C ALA A 35 13.39 -5.04 -11.24
N ARG A 36 14.36 -4.41 -10.63
CA ARG A 36 15.71 -5.00 -10.48
C ARG A 36 15.65 -6.25 -9.62
N GLU A 37 14.91 -6.19 -8.54
CA GLU A 37 14.86 -7.32 -7.60
C GLU A 37 14.18 -8.55 -8.21
N ILE A 38 13.18 -8.36 -9.07
CA ILE A 38 12.51 -9.49 -9.69
C ILE A 38 13.00 -9.77 -11.11
N ALA A 39 14.13 -9.17 -11.47
CA ALA A 39 14.84 -9.42 -12.73
C ALA A 39 13.99 -9.13 -13.96
N THR A 40 13.36 -7.95 -13.97
CA THR A 40 12.60 -7.49 -15.12
C THR A 40 12.92 -6.02 -15.38
N SER A 41 12.44 -5.48 -16.48
CA SER A 41 12.62 -4.08 -16.79
C SER A 41 11.52 -3.25 -16.15
N ARG A 42 11.80 -1.97 -15.93
CA ARG A 42 10.81 -1.03 -15.42
C ARG A 42 9.57 -1.04 -16.31
N ARG A 43 9.78 -0.98 -17.63
CA ARG A 43 8.68 -0.93 -18.60
C ARG A 43 7.81 -2.17 -18.51
N GLN A 44 8.44 -3.34 -18.43
CA GLN A 44 7.72 -4.59 -18.33
C GLN A 44 6.93 -4.66 -17.04
N LEU A 45 7.55 -4.24 -15.94
CA LEU A 45 6.89 -4.24 -14.64
C LEU A 45 5.66 -3.33 -14.65
N GLN A 46 5.81 -2.11 -15.18
CA GLN A 46 4.67 -1.18 -15.23
C GLN A 46 3.55 -1.74 -16.09
N ARG A 47 3.89 -2.39 -17.19
CA ARG A 47 2.90 -3.02 -18.04
C ARG A 47 2.17 -4.15 -17.33
N VAL A 48 2.91 -4.98 -16.62
CA VAL A 48 2.33 -6.09 -15.88
C VAL A 48 1.39 -5.60 -14.78
N ILE A 49 1.82 -4.57 -14.05
CA ILE A 49 0.97 -4.00 -13.00
C ILE A 49 -0.33 -3.47 -13.59
N ALA A 50 -0.26 -2.82 -14.75
CA ALA A 50 -1.45 -2.28 -15.40
C ALA A 50 -2.35 -3.40 -15.94
N GLU A 51 -1.78 -4.38 -16.63
CA GLU A 51 -2.56 -5.41 -17.32
C GLU A 51 -3.10 -6.46 -16.37
N VAL A 52 -2.29 -6.92 -15.42
CA VAL A 52 -2.71 -7.96 -14.49
C VAL A 52 -3.42 -7.36 -13.28
N GLY A 53 -2.88 -6.27 -12.75
CA GLY A 53 -3.41 -5.68 -11.52
C GLY A 53 -4.40 -4.55 -11.72
N GLY A 54 -4.49 -3.99 -12.92
CA GLY A 54 -5.39 -2.87 -13.18
C GLY A 54 -5.04 -1.62 -12.38
N THR A 55 -3.77 -1.41 -12.06
CA THR A 55 -3.37 -0.34 -11.16
C THR A 55 -1.97 0.15 -11.54
N THR A 56 -1.38 0.97 -10.70
CA THR A 56 -0.03 1.48 -10.88
C THR A 56 0.84 1.10 -9.69
N PHE A 57 2.16 1.18 -9.88
CA PHE A 57 3.09 0.93 -8.79
C PHE A 57 2.83 1.88 -7.61
N GLY A 58 2.61 3.16 -7.90
CA GLY A 58 2.35 4.13 -6.85
C GLY A 58 1.13 3.80 -6.02
N GLN A 59 0.07 3.31 -6.67
CA GLN A 59 -1.14 2.92 -5.97
C GLN A 59 -0.92 1.66 -5.12
N LEU A 60 -0.16 0.71 -5.63
CA LEU A 60 0.16 -0.50 -4.86
C LEU A 60 0.98 -0.16 -3.62
N LEU A 61 1.96 0.72 -3.79
CA LEU A 61 2.80 1.16 -2.67
C LEU A 61 1.95 1.90 -1.62
N ALA A 62 1.09 2.80 -2.07
CA ALA A 62 0.21 3.54 -1.18
C ALA A 62 -0.73 2.60 -0.41
N ARG A 63 -1.29 1.60 -1.09
CA ARG A 63 -2.16 0.61 -0.43
C ARG A 63 -1.42 -0.12 0.69
N ALA A 64 -0.19 -0.56 0.42
CA ALA A 64 0.59 -1.28 1.40
C ALA A 64 0.88 -0.40 2.62
N ARG A 65 1.26 0.84 2.38
CA ARG A 65 1.56 1.80 3.45
C ARG A 65 0.32 2.12 4.27
N MET A 66 -0.81 2.32 3.60
CA MET A 66 -2.05 2.67 4.30
C MET A 66 -2.58 1.51 5.13
N ALA A 67 -2.49 0.29 4.61
CA ALA A 67 -2.91 -0.88 5.37
C ALA A 67 -2.06 -1.04 6.64
N ALA A 68 -0.76 -0.82 6.53
CA ALA A 68 0.12 -0.87 7.70
C ALA A 68 -0.21 0.25 8.68
N ALA A 69 -0.49 1.45 8.15
CA ALA A 69 -0.84 2.60 8.99
C ALA A 69 -2.11 2.33 9.78
N GLU A 70 -3.11 1.75 9.13
CA GLU A 70 -4.36 1.45 9.79
C GLU A 70 -4.14 0.52 10.99
N ARG A 71 -3.31 -0.50 10.81
CA ARG A 71 -2.98 -1.40 11.90
C ARG A 71 -2.26 -0.68 13.04
N LEU A 72 -1.29 0.18 12.70
CA LEU A 72 -0.51 0.89 13.70
C LEU A 72 -1.34 1.92 14.48
N LEU A 73 -2.38 2.46 13.85
CA LEU A 73 -3.23 3.44 14.52
C LEU A 73 -3.99 2.84 15.71
N HIS A 74 -4.13 1.53 15.77
CA HIS A 74 -4.75 0.87 16.91
C HIS A 74 -3.89 0.97 18.17
N ASP A 75 -2.60 1.22 18.02
CA ASP A 75 -1.70 1.41 19.17
C ASP A 75 -1.72 2.88 19.55
N ARG A 76 -2.46 3.21 20.60
CA ARG A 76 -2.63 4.58 21.04
C ARG A 76 -1.36 5.22 21.58
N SER A 77 -0.41 4.41 22.01
CA SER A 77 0.87 4.94 22.52
C SER A 77 1.71 5.49 21.39
N LEU A 78 1.36 5.18 20.13
CA LEU A 78 2.13 5.56 18.97
C LEU A 78 1.56 6.85 18.36
N PRO A 79 2.31 7.98 18.42
CA PRO A 79 1.81 9.23 17.83
C PRO A 79 1.57 9.08 16.32
N VAL A 80 0.60 9.82 15.82
CA VAL A 80 0.27 9.76 14.38
C VAL A 80 1.49 10.06 13.52
N LYS A 81 2.32 11.03 13.90
CA LYS A 81 3.52 11.34 13.12
C LYS A 81 4.50 10.17 13.10
N GLU A 82 4.53 9.37 14.15
CA GLU A 82 5.38 8.20 14.20
C GLU A 82 4.82 7.10 13.29
N VAL A 83 3.51 6.97 13.24
CA VAL A 83 2.86 6.05 12.31
C VAL A 83 3.26 6.42 10.88
N ALA A 84 3.17 7.71 10.53
CA ALA A 84 3.54 8.19 9.20
C ALA A 84 4.97 7.79 8.85
N ALA A 85 5.90 8.01 9.76
CA ALA A 85 7.31 7.69 9.52
C ALA A 85 7.52 6.19 9.35
N ARG A 86 6.88 5.38 10.19
CA ARG A 86 7.05 3.93 10.14
C ARG A 86 6.54 3.30 8.86
N VAL A 87 5.54 3.91 8.24
CA VAL A 87 5.02 3.36 6.99
C VAL A 87 5.65 3.98 5.75
N GLY A 88 6.65 4.85 5.93
CA GLY A 88 7.45 5.33 4.82
C GLY A 88 7.17 6.75 4.35
N TYR A 89 6.41 7.54 5.08
CA TYR A 89 6.16 8.94 4.72
C TYR A 89 7.11 9.86 5.46
N ARG A 90 7.78 10.73 4.71
CA ARG A 90 8.67 11.73 5.31
C ARG A 90 7.89 12.92 5.87
N GLN A 91 6.77 13.24 5.21
CA GLN A 91 5.98 14.41 5.54
C GLN A 91 4.67 13.96 6.18
N PRO A 92 4.44 14.28 7.46
CA PRO A 92 3.18 13.91 8.12
C PRO A 92 1.95 14.47 7.40
N ALA A 93 2.06 15.67 6.81
CA ALA A 93 0.94 16.26 6.08
C ALA A 93 0.57 15.44 4.86
N GLN A 94 1.56 14.93 4.15
CA GLN A 94 1.32 14.10 2.98
C GLN A 94 0.69 12.76 3.37
N PHE A 95 1.15 12.20 4.48
CA PHE A 95 0.55 10.99 5.02
C PHE A 95 -0.94 11.22 5.34
N ALA A 96 -1.23 12.29 6.04
CA ALA A 96 -2.62 12.60 6.43
C ALA A 96 -3.51 12.76 5.20
N LYS A 97 -3.00 13.43 4.18
CA LYS A 97 -3.73 13.63 2.94
C LYS A 97 -4.02 12.30 2.23
N SER A 98 -3.01 11.46 2.11
CA SER A 98 -3.16 10.16 1.46
C SER A 98 -4.13 9.27 2.24
N PHE A 99 -4.03 9.31 3.56
CA PHE A 99 -4.90 8.54 4.42
C PHE A 99 -6.36 8.98 4.27
N ARG A 100 -6.57 10.29 4.25
CA ARG A 100 -7.92 10.82 4.11
C ARG A 100 -8.55 10.44 2.77
N VAL A 101 -7.75 10.47 1.70
CA VAL A 101 -8.25 10.07 0.38
C VAL A 101 -8.75 8.64 0.41
N ARG A 102 -8.03 7.77 1.11
CA ARG A 102 -8.38 6.36 1.12
C ARG A 102 -9.48 5.99 2.11
N TYR A 103 -9.47 6.61 3.28
CA TYR A 103 -10.37 6.20 4.36
C TYR A 103 -11.45 7.24 4.68
N GLY A 104 -11.42 8.39 4.02
CA GLY A 104 -12.45 9.41 4.24
C GLY A 104 -12.27 10.24 5.49
N ALA A 105 -11.21 10.02 6.25
CA ALA A 105 -10.94 10.74 7.48
C ALA A 105 -9.44 10.85 7.67
N THR A 106 -9.00 11.88 8.39
CA THR A 106 -7.59 11.99 8.73
C THR A 106 -7.20 10.87 9.70
N PRO A 107 -5.90 10.56 9.82
CA PRO A 107 -5.48 9.53 10.77
C PRO A 107 -5.94 9.82 12.20
N ARG A 108 -5.89 11.08 12.59
CA ARG A 108 -6.32 11.49 13.93
C ARG A 108 -7.81 11.27 14.13
N GLU A 109 -8.61 11.69 13.14
CA GLU A 109 -10.06 11.48 13.19
C GLU A 109 -10.40 10.01 13.19
N TYR A 110 -9.71 9.24 12.35
CA TYR A 110 -9.91 7.81 12.26
C TYR A 110 -9.67 7.13 13.60
N ARG A 111 -8.54 7.47 14.25
CA ARG A 111 -8.20 6.91 15.55
C ARG A 111 -9.24 7.30 16.61
N HIS A 112 -9.67 8.53 16.59
CA HIS A 112 -10.69 9.02 17.52
C HIS A 112 -11.99 8.24 17.34
N ASN A 113 -12.40 8.03 16.10
CA ASN A 113 -13.63 7.30 15.79
C ASN A 113 -13.55 5.84 16.21
N MET A 114 -12.38 5.23 16.08
CA MET A 114 -12.18 3.84 16.50
C MET A 114 -12.54 3.65 17.97
N ASN A 115 -12.28 4.67 18.80
CA ASN A 115 -12.44 4.55 20.23
C ASN A 115 -13.89 4.58 20.69
N GLY A 116 -14.72 5.31 19.95
CA GLY A 116 -16.10 5.49 20.40
C GLY A 116 -17.14 4.92 19.45
N HIS A 117 -16.85 4.94 18.17
CA HIS A 117 -17.85 4.63 17.15
C HIS A 117 -17.48 3.53 16.18
N ALA A 118 -16.24 3.11 16.20
CA ALA A 118 -15.75 2.12 15.23
C ALA A 118 -16.59 0.84 15.24
N ARG A 119 -17.01 0.42 16.41
CA ARG A 119 -17.82 -0.80 16.52
C ARG A 119 -19.17 -0.65 15.85
N LYS A 120 -19.79 0.51 16.05
CA LYS A 120 -21.09 0.80 15.44
C LYS A 120 -20.98 0.87 13.93
N ASP A 121 -19.98 1.59 13.46
CA ASP A 121 -19.73 1.73 12.03
C ASP A 121 -19.46 0.39 11.39
N PHE A 122 -18.67 -0.42 12.07
CA PHE A 122 -18.33 -1.76 11.61
C PHE A 122 -19.58 -2.63 11.47
N SER A 123 -20.46 -2.55 12.47
CA SER A 123 -21.71 -3.31 12.44
C SER A 123 -22.60 -2.85 11.30
N ALA A 124 -22.65 -1.55 11.04
CA ALA A 124 -23.46 -0.99 9.98
C ALA A 124 -22.99 -1.42 8.59
N LEU A 125 -21.70 -1.65 8.44
CA LEU A 125 -21.13 -2.04 7.16
C LEU A 125 -21.35 -3.51 6.82
N ARG A 126 -21.76 -4.29 7.76
CA ARG A 126 -22.07 -5.69 7.54
C ARG A 126 -23.52 -5.85 7.13
#